data_fefb3b080621a80edcc63ed75da07181
#
_entry.id   fefb3b080621a80edcc63ed75da07181
#
_cell.length_a   1.000
_cell.length_b   1.000
_cell.length_c   1.000
_cell.angle_alpha   90.00
_cell.angle_beta   90.00
_cell.angle_gamma   90.00
#
_symmetry.space_group_name_H-M   'P 1'
#
loop_
_entity.id
_entity.type
_entity.pdbx_description
1 polymer ?
#
loop_
_entity_poly.entity_id
_entity_poly.type
_entity_poly.pdbx_seq_one_letter_code
_entity_poly.pdbx_strand_id
1 'polypeptide(L)'
;MPHADAPRRRHTLVTLTAAGWRAAFARDPLLAADPCVRRWAEHGWPLIVRRASPDEAAAGRVPLGMPLPPSVGKRRVALNVAADALATVGPLPALADVRAAAPDAWQPALRELEALGARCGVPAHVFGSLAWQWLTGETYLGASSDLDLVFPLPDADRLAPLLDGLAAIDARAPMRIDGELLRDDGAGVNWRELQARLPEVALKTATGVELVSAALFTEAGR
;
A
#
# COMPACT_ATOMS: atom_id res chain seq x y z
N MET A 1 -13.57 -5.46 -17.30
CA MET A 1 -14.22 -4.18 -16.95
C MET A 1 -13.53 -3.66 -15.72
N PRO A 2 -12.88 -2.47 -15.71
CA PRO A 2 -12.36 -1.90 -14.48
C PRO A 2 -13.55 -1.63 -13.54
N HIS A 3 -13.49 -2.18 -12.32
CA HIS A 3 -14.51 -1.98 -11.30
C HIS A 3 -14.66 -0.48 -11.01
N ALA A 4 -15.88 0.03 -10.97
CA ALA A 4 -16.21 1.45 -10.70
C ALA A 4 -15.66 1.94 -9.34
N ASP A 5 -15.27 1.03 -8.44
CA ASP A 5 -14.70 1.30 -7.11
C ASP A 5 -13.16 1.33 -7.06
N ALA A 6 -12.46 1.09 -8.18
CA ALA A 6 -10.99 1.06 -8.21
C ALA A 6 -10.33 2.32 -7.60
N PRO A 7 -10.81 3.55 -7.85
CA PRO A 7 -10.20 4.76 -7.28
C PRO A 7 -10.40 4.93 -5.77
N ARG A 8 -11.15 4.06 -5.10
CA ARG A 8 -11.44 4.15 -3.65
C ARG A 8 -10.82 3.03 -2.81
N ARG A 9 -10.15 2.07 -3.47
CA ARG A 9 -9.50 0.96 -2.75
C ARG A 9 -8.19 1.43 -2.12
N ARG A 10 -7.95 1.04 -0.88
CA ARG A 10 -6.65 1.18 -0.23
C ARG A 10 -5.56 0.56 -1.11
N HIS A 11 -4.35 1.05 -0.98
CA HIS A 11 -3.21 0.57 -1.76
C HIS A 11 -3.30 0.78 -3.28
N THR A 12 -4.15 1.71 -3.71
CA THR A 12 -4.20 2.15 -5.12
C THR A 12 -3.34 3.40 -5.28
N LEU A 13 -2.49 3.42 -6.28
CA LEU A 13 -1.71 4.60 -6.67
C LEU A 13 -2.50 5.41 -7.70
N VAL A 14 -2.45 6.73 -7.57
CA VAL A 14 -3.11 7.65 -8.49
C VAL A 14 -2.20 8.83 -8.80
N THR A 15 -2.32 9.40 -10.00
CA THR A 15 -1.79 10.73 -10.30
C THR A 15 -2.92 11.71 -10.52
N LEU A 16 -2.68 13.00 -10.33
CA LEU A 16 -3.67 14.03 -10.60
C LEU A 16 -3.41 14.70 -11.94
N THR A 17 -4.49 15.13 -12.58
CA THR A 17 -4.41 16.05 -13.71
C THR A 17 -3.87 17.41 -13.28
N ALA A 18 -3.36 18.23 -14.18
CA ALA A 18 -2.99 19.61 -13.88
C ALA A 18 -4.18 20.43 -13.35
N ALA A 19 -5.39 20.16 -13.83
CA ALA A 19 -6.61 20.76 -13.30
C ALA A 19 -6.92 20.27 -11.88
N GLY A 20 -6.70 18.98 -11.59
CA GLY A 20 -6.84 18.38 -10.28
C GLY A 20 -5.92 19.02 -9.24
N TRP A 21 -4.65 19.24 -9.59
CA TRP A 21 -3.71 19.95 -8.72
C TRP A 21 -4.12 21.40 -8.46
N ARG A 22 -4.54 22.14 -9.51
CA ARG A 22 -5.03 23.51 -9.34
C ARG A 22 -6.26 23.57 -8.42
N ALA A 23 -7.20 22.64 -8.58
CA ALA A 23 -8.39 22.57 -7.71
C ALA A 23 -8.02 22.21 -6.25
N ALA A 24 -7.04 21.31 -6.03
CA ALA A 24 -6.55 20.98 -4.69
C ALA A 24 -5.89 22.19 -4.02
N PHE A 25 -5.04 22.93 -4.73
CA PHE A 25 -4.38 24.13 -4.24
C PHE A 25 -5.35 25.30 -3.96
N ALA A 26 -6.35 25.48 -4.82
CA ALA A 26 -7.38 26.50 -4.60
C ALA A 26 -8.24 26.21 -3.35
N ARG A 27 -8.44 24.93 -3.05
CA ARG A 27 -9.21 24.49 -1.89
C ARG A 27 -8.43 24.60 -0.57
N ASP A 28 -7.12 24.37 -0.62
CA ASP A 28 -6.23 24.41 0.54
C ASP A 28 -4.98 25.26 0.22
N PRO A 29 -4.99 26.56 0.61
CA PRO A 29 -3.85 27.44 0.40
C PRO A 29 -2.58 27.01 1.16
N LEU A 30 -2.70 26.29 2.28
CA LEU A 30 -1.54 25.79 3.03
C LEU A 30 -0.86 24.66 2.23
N LEU A 31 -1.64 23.82 1.57
CA LEU A 31 -1.12 22.82 0.65
C LEU A 31 -0.36 23.47 -0.52
N ALA A 32 -0.93 24.56 -1.07
CA ALA A 32 -0.30 25.32 -2.15
C ALA A 32 0.99 26.04 -1.71
N ALA A 33 1.10 26.41 -0.45
CA ALA A 33 2.27 27.08 0.11
C ALA A 33 3.42 26.12 0.45
N ASP A 34 3.14 24.81 0.61
CA ASP A 34 4.16 23.81 0.96
C ASP A 34 5.07 23.51 -0.26
N PRO A 35 6.37 23.81 -0.19
CA PRO A 35 7.29 23.60 -1.31
C PRO A 35 7.45 22.11 -1.67
N CYS A 36 7.31 21.20 -0.69
CA CYS A 36 7.39 19.77 -0.94
C CYS A 36 6.18 19.27 -1.75
N VAL A 37 5.01 19.81 -1.47
CA VAL A 37 3.78 19.47 -2.19
C VAL A 37 3.82 20.02 -3.62
N ARG A 38 4.31 21.25 -3.80
CA ARG A 38 4.50 21.82 -5.16
C ARG A 38 5.46 20.97 -5.98
N ARG A 39 6.63 20.64 -5.42
CA ARG A 39 7.60 19.76 -6.07
C ARG A 39 6.98 18.41 -6.44
N TRP A 40 6.16 17.84 -5.58
CA TRP A 40 5.44 16.59 -5.85
C TRP A 40 4.53 16.71 -7.08
N ALA A 41 3.76 17.79 -7.13
CA ALA A 41 2.89 18.08 -8.27
C ALA A 41 3.67 18.31 -9.57
N GLU A 42 4.78 19.04 -9.52
CA GLU A 42 5.66 19.32 -10.65
C GLU A 42 6.30 18.06 -11.25
N HIS A 43 6.68 17.09 -10.39
CA HIS A 43 7.24 15.82 -10.85
C HIS A 43 6.16 14.82 -11.28
N GLY A 44 4.89 15.10 -11.02
CA GLY A 44 3.79 14.18 -11.33
C GLY A 44 3.88 12.87 -10.53
N TRP A 45 4.54 12.89 -9.36
CA TRP A 45 4.66 11.71 -8.52
C TRP A 45 3.29 11.20 -8.06
N PRO A 46 3.10 9.89 -7.93
CA PRO A 46 1.82 9.32 -7.55
C PRO A 46 1.47 9.63 -6.10
N LEU A 47 0.19 9.56 -5.80
CA LEU A 47 -0.41 9.61 -4.48
C LEU A 47 -1.00 8.24 -4.17
N ILE A 48 -1.17 7.92 -2.90
CA ILE A 48 -1.80 6.67 -2.48
C ILE A 48 -3.20 6.92 -1.96
N VAL A 49 -4.15 6.09 -2.37
CA VAL A 49 -5.48 6.07 -1.79
C VAL A 49 -5.38 5.57 -0.34
N ARG A 50 -5.82 6.40 0.59
CA ARG A 50 -5.83 6.09 2.01
C ARG A 50 -7.25 5.78 2.50
N ARG A 51 -7.37 5.36 3.73
CA ARG A 51 -8.67 5.24 4.39
C ARG A 51 -9.37 6.59 4.43
N ALA A 52 -10.66 6.61 4.08
CA ALA A 52 -11.51 7.79 4.22
C ALA A 52 -11.91 8.00 5.69
N SER A 53 -11.99 9.25 6.12
CA SER A 53 -12.78 9.59 7.30
C SER A 53 -14.28 9.49 6.98
N PRO A 54 -15.17 9.41 8.00
CA PRO A 54 -16.61 9.40 7.75
C PRO A 54 -17.09 10.59 6.90
N ASP A 55 -16.57 11.78 7.16
CA ASP A 55 -16.94 13.01 6.42
C ASP A 55 -16.43 12.97 4.97
N GLU A 56 -15.23 12.46 4.74
CA GLU A 56 -14.67 12.29 3.40
C GLU A 56 -15.45 11.25 2.59
N ALA A 57 -15.87 10.16 3.23
CA ALA A 57 -16.71 9.14 2.60
C ALA A 57 -18.09 9.71 2.23
N ALA A 58 -18.71 10.47 3.12
CA ALA A 58 -20.00 11.14 2.88
C ALA A 58 -19.91 12.17 1.74
N ALA A 59 -18.78 12.87 1.63
CA ALA A 59 -18.54 13.85 0.56
C ALA A 59 -18.27 13.23 -0.82
N GLY A 60 -18.16 11.90 -0.93
CA GLY A 60 -17.92 11.20 -2.19
C GLY A 60 -16.57 11.50 -2.85
N ARG A 61 -15.60 12.03 -2.08
CA ARG A 61 -14.26 12.40 -2.59
C ARG A 61 -13.28 11.23 -2.43
N VAL A 62 -12.19 11.29 -3.18
CA VAL A 62 -11.10 10.31 -3.11
C VAL A 62 -10.07 10.78 -2.09
N PRO A 63 -9.90 10.09 -0.96
CA PRO A 63 -8.92 10.45 0.06
C PRO A 63 -7.54 9.98 -0.34
N LEU A 64 -6.59 10.90 -0.42
CA LEU A 64 -5.24 10.65 -0.89
C LEU A 64 -4.21 10.97 0.19
N GLY A 65 -3.11 10.22 0.18
CA GLY A 65 -1.94 10.43 1.01
C GLY A 65 -0.69 10.66 0.18
N MET A 66 0.13 11.58 0.65
CA MET A 66 1.45 11.88 0.12
C MET A 66 2.46 11.70 1.27
N PRO A 67 3.22 10.62 1.31
CA PRO A 67 4.26 10.46 2.32
C PRO A 67 5.51 11.21 1.88
N LEU A 68 5.87 12.25 2.59
CA LEU A 68 7.11 12.99 2.33
C LEU A 68 8.33 12.23 2.88
N PRO A 69 9.50 12.35 2.22
CA PRO A 69 10.69 11.62 2.63
C PRO A 69 11.22 12.07 4.00
N PRO A 70 12.04 11.24 4.67
CA PRO A 70 12.63 11.56 5.97
C PRO A 70 13.44 12.85 5.97
N SER A 71 14.09 13.21 4.86
CA SER A 71 14.86 14.44 4.68
C SER A 71 14.08 15.73 4.93
N VAL A 72 12.73 15.68 4.80
CA VAL A 72 11.83 16.81 5.07
C VAL A 72 10.86 16.54 6.23
N GLY A 73 11.27 15.68 7.18
CA GLY A 73 10.57 15.43 8.44
C GLY A 73 9.58 14.26 8.43
N LYS A 74 9.61 13.39 7.41
CA LYS A 74 8.76 12.16 7.36
C LYS A 74 7.27 12.45 7.61
N ARG A 75 6.77 13.56 7.07
CA ARG A 75 5.36 13.96 7.20
C ARG A 75 4.48 13.18 6.23
N ARG A 76 3.24 13.00 6.62
CA ARG A 76 2.18 12.51 5.73
C ARG A 76 1.21 13.66 5.45
N VAL A 77 1.17 14.10 4.19
CA VAL A 77 0.21 15.10 3.74
C VAL A 77 -1.05 14.39 3.26
N ALA A 78 -2.19 14.79 3.81
CA ALA A 78 -3.50 14.28 3.42
C ALA A 78 -4.21 15.29 2.53
N LEU A 79 -4.80 14.82 1.44
CA LEU A 79 -5.67 15.64 0.61
C LEU A 79 -6.85 14.79 0.14
N ASN A 80 -7.90 15.44 -0.32
CA ASN A 80 -9.02 14.76 -0.94
C ASN A 80 -9.45 15.48 -2.21
N VAL A 81 -9.74 14.72 -3.25
CA VAL A 81 -10.04 15.26 -4.58
C VAL A 81 -11.34 14.68 -5.13
N ALA A 82 -11.92 15.33 -6.11
CA ALA A 82 -13.00 14.75 -6.90
C ALA A 82 -12.44 13.64 -7.80
N ALA A 83 -13.26 12.66 -8.17
CA ALA A 83 -12.80 11.52 -8.95
C ALA A 83 -12.31 11.92 -10.36
N ASP A 84 -12.86 12.97 -10.94
CA ASP A 84 -12.47 13.52 -12.24
C ASP A 84 -11.11 14.27 -12.22
N ALA A 85 -10.59 14.54 -11.03
CA ALA A 85 -9.25 15.10 -10.85
C ALA A 85 -8.12 14.06 -11.10
N LEU A 86 -8.46 12.77 -11.13
CA LEU A 86 -7.49 11.70 -11.32
C LEU A 86 -7.06 11.61 -12.79
N ALA A 87 -5.76 11.52 -13.04
CA ALA A 87 -5.19 11.28 -14.37
C ALA A 87 -4.96 9.79 -14.63
N THR A 88 -4.40 9.10 -13.63
CA THR A 88 -4.15 7.66 -13.67
C THR A 88 -4.61 7.00 -12.39
N VAL A 89 -4.97 5.72 -12.51
CA VAL A 89 -5.28 4.83 -11.38
C VAL A 89 -4.57 3.51 -11.66
N GLY A 90 -3.75 3.05 -10.74
CA GLY A 90 -2.96 1.83 -10.93
C GLY A 90 -2.66 1.09 -9.63
N PRO A 91 -2.18 -0.14 -9.74
CA PRO A 91 -1.78 -0.93 -8.59
C PRO A 91 -0.50 -0.40 -7.95
N LEU A 92 -0.15 -0.93 -6.79
CA LEU A 92 1.19 -0.84 -6.23
C LEU A 92 2.21 -1.52 -7.16
N PRO A 93 3.49 -1.11 -7.13
CA PRO A 93 4.53 -1.77 -7.90
C PRO A 93 4.71 -3.23 -7.44
N ALA A 94 5.04 -4.11 -8.36
CA ALA A 94 5.41 -5.47 -8.02
C ALA A 94 6.77 -5.49 -7.31
N LEU A 95 6.99 -6.50 -6.47
CA LEU A 95 8.27 -6.65 -5.73
C LEU A 95 9.47 -6.71 -6.69
N ALA A 96 9.31 -7.38 -7.83
CA ALA A 96 10.34 -7.48 -8.85
C ALA A 96 10.77 -6.11 -9.41
N ASP A 97 9.81 -5.18 -9.58
CA ASP A 97 10.07 -3.86 -10.16
C ASP A 97 10.92 -2.99 -9.22
N VAL A 98 10.64 -3.05 -7.91
CA VAL A 98 11.28 -2.18 -6.90
C VAL A 98 12.58 -2.75 -6.35
N ARG A 99 12.90 -4.02 -6.64
CA ARG A 99 14.04 -4.73 -6.05
C ARG A 99 15.36 -3.99 -6.23
N ALA A 100 15.59 -3.38 -7.38
CA ALA A 100 16.80 -2.62 -7.66
C ALA A 100 16.99 -1.38 -6.78
N ALA A 101 15.93 -0.86 -6.17
CA ALA A 101 15.98 0.28 -5.25
C ALA A 101 16.21 -0.14 -3.78
N ALA A 102 16.19 -1.44 -3.50
CA ALA A 102 16.41 -1.98 -2.16
C ALA A 102 17.90 -2.16 -1.85
N PRO A 103 18.31 -2.09 -0.57
CA PRO A 103 19.68 -2.36 -0.14
C PRO A 103 20.16 -3.75 -0.57
N ASP A 104 21.46 -3.90 -0.87
CA ASP A 104 22.07 -5.19 -1.25
C ASP A 104 21.80 -6.28 -0.21
N ALA A 105 21.85 -5.93 1.07
CA ALA A 105 21.56 -6.87 2.16
C ALA A 105 20.16 -7.49 2.10
N TRP A 106 19.19 -6.81 1.46
CA TRP A 106 17.82 -7.30 1.34
C TRP A 106 17.62 -8.25 0.15
N GLN A 107 18.53 -8.22 -0.84
CA GLN A 107 18.38 -8.94 -2.11
C GLN A 107 18.12 -10.44 -1.98
N PRO A 108 18.76 -11.19 -1.05
CA PRO A 108 18.42 -12.60 -0.86
C PRO A 108 16.97 -12.82 -0.43
N ALA A 109 16.51 -12.07 0.58
CA ALA A 109 15.14 -12.18 1.09
C ALA A 109 14.10 -11.78 0.04
N LEU A 110 14.36 -10.72 -0.75
CA LEU A 110 13.45 -10.28 -1.81
C LEU A 110 13.29 -11.36 -2.91
N ARG A 111 14.38 -12.02 -3.31
CA ARG A 111 14.31 -13.15 -4.28
C ARG A 111 13.52 -14.33 -3.72
N GLU A 112 13.69 -14.64 -2.44
CA GLU A 112 12.94 -15.72 -1.81
C GLU A 112 11.44 -15.39 -1.72
N LEU A 113 11.08 -14.14 -1.43
CA LEU A 113 9.68 -13.66 -1.43
C LEU A 113 9.06 -13.72 -2.82
N GLU A 114 9.79 -13.33 -3.88
CA GLU A 114 9.33 -13.48 -5.27
C GLU A 114 9.07 -14.95 -5.61
N ALA A 115 10.02 -15.84 -5.27
CA ALA A 115 9.86 -17.26 -5.51
C ALA A 115 8.71 -17.88 -4.70
N LEU A 116 8.49 -17.43 -3.47
CA LEU A 116 7.36 -17.84 -2.64
C LEU A 116 6.04 -17.42 -3.27
N GLY A 117 5.92 -16.15 -3.67
CA GLY A 117 4.73 -15.63 -4.35
C GLY A 117 4.41 -16.40 -5.62
N ALA A 118 5.43 -16.71 -6.43
CA ALA A 118 5.27 -17.50 -7.65
C ALA A 118 4.78 -18.93 -7.36
N ARG A 119 5.33 -19.60 -6.33
CA ARG A 119 4.88 -20.96 -5.94
C ARG A 119 3.45 -20.97 -5.42
N CYS A 120 3.05 -19.93 -4.69
CA CYS A 120 1.69 -19.82 -4.15
C CYS A 120 0.70 -19.19 -5.14
N GLY A 121 1.15 -18.75 -6.33
CA GLY A 121 0.31 -18.12 -7.33
C GLY A 121 -0.19 -16.73 -6.93
N VAL A 122 0.48 -16.05 -5.99
CA VAL A 122 0.12 -14.71 -5.49
C VAL A 122 1.29 -13.75 -5.64
N PRO A 123 1.22 -12.76 -6.52
CA PRO A 123 2.28 -11.78 -6.68
C PRO A 123 2.37 -10.87 -5.44
N ALA A 124 3.60 -10.62 -4.99
CA ALA A 124 3.87 -9.64 -3.95
C ALA A 124 3.92 -8.23 -4.56
N HIS A 125 3.19 -7.29 -3.96
CA HIS A 125 3.27 -5.87 -4.28
C HIS A 125 3.82 -5.11 -3.08
N VAL A 126 4.50 -4.01 -3.35
CA VAL A 126 5.23 -3.24 -2.33
C VAL A 126 4.56 -1.90 -2.08
N PHE A 127 4.40 -1.55 -0.82
CA PHE A 127 4.04 -0.19 -0.40
C PHE A 127 5.10 0.34 0.59
N GLY A 128 4.82 1.44 1.28
CA GLY A 128 5.76 1.96 2.27
C GLY A 128 7.07 2.50 1.69
N SER A 129 8.12 2.48 2.50
CA SER A 129 9.37 3.20 2.21
C SER A 129 10.05 2.75 0.92
N LEU A 130 10.14 1.44 0.67
CA LEU A 130 10.79 0.94 -0.55
C LEU A 130 10.03 1.33 -1.81
N ALA A 131 8.69 1.24 -1.80
CA ALA A 131 7.88 1.66 -2.94
C ALA A 131 8.07 3.16 -3.23
N TRP A 132 8.05 4.01 -2.20
CA TRP A 132 8.21 5.44 -2.39
C TRP A 132 9.60 5.82 -2.85
N GLN A 133 10.65 5.13 -2.38
CA GLN A 133 12.01 5.32 -2.87
C GLN A 133 12.09 5.02 -4.37
N TRP A 134 11.48 3.94 -4.82
CA TRP A 134 11.45 3.57 -6.25
C TRP A 134 10.60 4.55 -7.09
N LEU A 135 9.42 4.94 -6.59
CA LEU A 135 8.47 5.81 -7.30
C LEU A 135 8.97 7.25 -7.48
N THR A 136 9.77 7.74 -6.55
CA THR A 136 10.19 9.15 -6.52
C THR A 136 11.68 9.37 -6.79
N GLY A 137 12.49 8.33 -6.62
CA GLY A 137 13.95 8.44 -6.64
C GLY A 137 14.55 9.11 -5.40
N GLU A 138 13.70 9.53 -4.43
CA GLU A 138 14.15 10.12 -3.17
C GLU A 138 14.47 9.03 -2.13
N THR A 139 15.31 9.34 -1.14
CA THR A 139 15.66 8.39 -0.08
C THR A 139 14.57 8.29 0.97
N TYR A 140 13.96 7.10 1.08
CA TYR A 140 12.96 6.78 2.11
C TYR A 140 13.44 5.72 3.08
N LEU A 141 14.29 4.82 2.63
CA LEU A 141 14.80 3.74 3.46
C LEU A 141 15.84 4.23 4.44
N GLY A 142 15.75 3.76 5.67
CA GLY A 142 16.73 3.94 6.74
C GLY A 142 17.08 2.62 7.37
N ALA A 143 18.01 2.62 8.32
CA ALA A 143 18.52 1.40 8.97
C ALA A 143 17.45 0.56 9.69
N SER A 144 16.36 1.19 10.13
CA SER A 144 15.24 0.54 10.82
C SER A 144 14.00 0.38 9.95
N SER A 145 14.12 0.55 8.65
CA SER A 145 12.97 0.37 7.75
C SER A 145 12.60 -1.09 7.64
N ASP A 146 11.30 -1.34 7.66
CA ASP A 146 10.67 -2.60 7.32
C ASP A 146 10.36 -2.70 5.82
N LEU A 147 10.02 -3.90 5.37
CA LEU A 147 9.52 -4.18 4.05
C LEU A 147 8.00 -4.35 4.12
N ASP A 148 7.28 -3.41 3.55
CA ASP A 148 5.82 -3.38 3.53
C ASP A 148 5.29 -4.08 2.27
N LEU A 149 4.55 -5.18 2.42
CA LEU A 149 4.03 -6.00 1.32
C LEU A 149 2.51 -6.13 1.37
N VAL A 150 1.92 -6.29 0.21
CA VAL A 150 0.56 -6.82 0.08
C VAL A 150 0.55 -8.02 -0.87
N PHE A 151 -0.25 -9.00 -0.53
CA PHE A 151 -0.52 -10.18 -1.35
C PHE A 151 -2.03 -10.30 -1.56
N PRO A 152 -2.50 -10.71 -2.73
CA PRO A 152 -3.86 -11.22 -2.84
C PRO A 152 -4.06 -12.38 -1.86
N LEU A 153 -5.24 -12.49 -1.28
CA LEU A 153 -5.57 -13.67 -0.48
C LEU A 153 -5.57 -14.91 -1.40
N PRO A 154 -4.71 -15.91 -1.13
CA PRO A 154 -4.64 -17.10 -1.98
C PRO A 154 -5.80 -18.04 -1.73
N ASP A 155 -5.92 -19.06 -2.59
CA ASP A 155 -6.78 -20.21 -2.34
C ASP A 155 -6.40 -20.91 -1.01
N ALA A 156 -7.36 -21.60 -0.40
CA ALA A 156 -7.21 -22.17 0.95
C ALA A 156 -6.04 -23.16 1.07
N ASP A 157 -5.76 -23.93 0.02
CA ASP A 157 -4.66 -24.90 -0.04
C ASP A 157 -3.27 -24.23 -0.12
N ARG A 158 -3.21 -22.98 -0.54
CA ARG A 158 -1.97 -22.19 -0.68
C ARG A 158 -1.72 -21.22 0.48
N LEU A 159 -2.74 -20.98 1.32
CA LEU A 159 -2.63 -20.03 2.43
C LEU A 159 -1.58 -20.48 3.45
N ALA A 160 -1.65 -21.70 3.96
CA ALA A 160 -0.68 -22.20 4.92
C ALA A 160 0.75 -22.22 4.35
N PRO A 161 1.01 -22.75 3.13
CA PRO A 161 2.34 -22.63 2.51
C PRO A 161 2.88 -21.21 2.37
N LEU A 162 2.01 -20.23 2.06
CA LEU A 162 2.41 -18.82 1.98
C LEU A 162 2.82 -18.28 3.36
N LEU A 163 1.98 -18.49 4.37
CA LEU A 163 2.23 -18.01 5.73
C LEU A 163 3.50 -18.62 6.34
N ASP A 164 3.68 -19.93 6.20
CA ASP A 164 4.88 -20.64 6.68
C ASP A 164 6.14 -20.15 5.95
N GLY A 165 6.05 -19.93 4.65
CA GLY A 165 7.13 -19.36 3.85
C GLY A 165 7.49 -17.94 4.26
N LEU A 166 6.49 -17.07 4.51
CA LEU A 166 6.70 -15.70 5.01
C LEU A 166 7.41 -15.73 6.37
N ALA A 167 6.94 -16.56 7.29
CA ALA A 167 7.54 -16.69 8.63
C ALA A 167 8.99 -17.18 8.56
N ALA A 168 9.27 -18.16 7.70
CA ALA A 168 10.61 -18.69 7.51
C ALA A 168 11.57 -17.66 6.90
N ILE A 169 11.12 -16.82 5.97
CA ILE A 169 11.93 -15.76 5.37
C ILE A 169 12.15 -14.64 6.39
N ASP A 170 11.09 -14.17 7.05
CA ASP A 170 11.15 -13.10 8.04
C ASP A 170 12.12 -13.41 9.20
N ALA A 171 12.17 -14.66 9.66
CA ALA A 171 13.05 -15.10 10.76
C ALA A 171 14.55 -14.92 10.47
N ARG A 172 14.97 -14.80 9.20
CA ARG A 172 16.38 -14.66 8.80
C ARG A 172 16.64 -13.41 7.94
N ALA A 173 15.59 -12.67 7.58
CA ALA A 173 15.71 -11.44 6.81
C ALA A 173 16.42 -10.34 7.63
N PRO A 174 17.23 -9.48 6.99
CA PRO A 174 17.89 -8.37 7.68
C PRO A 174 16.93 -7.22 8.01
N MET A 175 15.67 -7.29 7.58
CA MET A 175 14.60 -6.35 7.88
C MET A 175 13.34 -7.11 8.29
N ARG A 176 12.49 -6.48 9.06
CA ARG A 176 11.17 -7.01 9.35
C ARG A 176 10.32 -7.01 8.08
N ILE A 177 9.60 -8.10 7.84
CA ILE A 177 8.61 -8.17 6.75
C ILE A 177 7.23 -7.85 7.34
N ASP A 178 6.70 -6.68 7.07
CA ASP A 178 5.30 -6.36 7.35
C ASP A 178 4.44 -6.61 6.11
N GLY A 179 3.19 -7.04 6.28
CA GLY A 179 2.39 -7.34 5.11
C GLY A 179 0.93 -7.65 5.41
N GLU A 180 0.12 -7.41 4.40
CA GLU A 180 -1.33 -7.67 4.44
C GLU A 180 -1.71 -8.69 3.35
N LEU A 181 -2.59 -9.61 3.69
CA LEU A 181 -3.34 -10.41 2.72
C LEU A 181 -4.63 -9.68 2.40
N LEU A 182 -4.87 -9.42 1.12
CA LEU A 182 -6.00 -8.62 0.65
C LEU A 182 -7.03 -9.51 -0.05
N ARG A 183 -8.29 -9.36 0.32
CA ARG A 183 -9.43 -9.89 -0.42
C ARG A 183 -9.72 -9.03 -1.66
N ASP A 184 -10.54 -9.53 -2.56
CA ASP A 184 -10.95 -8.85 -3.79
C ASP A 184 -11.67 -7.53 -3.55
N ASP A 185 -12.32 -7.35 -2.39
CA ASP A 185 -12.93 -6.08 -1.98
C ASP A 185 -11.93 -5.04 -1.45
N GLY A 186 -10.64 -5.42 -1.33
CA GLY A 186 -9.56 -4.59 -0.81
C GLY A 186 -9.46 -4.56 0.71
N ALA A 187 -10.28 -5.32 1.42
CA ALA A 187 -10.12 -5.53 2.86
C ALA A 187 -8.92 -6.44 3.13
N GLY A 188 -8.14 -6.14 4.16
CA GLY A 188 -6.89 -6.84 4.42
C GLY A 188 -6.64 -7.15 5.88
N VAL A 189 -5.91 -8.22 6.12
CA VAL A 189 -5.46 -8.67 7.43
C VAL A 189 -3.95 -8.84 7.42
N ASN A 190 -3.28 -8.51 8.53
CA ASN A 190 -1.84 -8.73 8.67
C ASN A 190 -1.55 -10.24 8.65
N TRP A 191 -0.59 -10.66 7.83
CA TRP A 191 -0.22 -12.05 7.67
C TRP A 191 0.20 -12.72 8.99
N ARG A 192 0.78 -11.95 9.93
CA ARG A 192 1.23 -12.47 11.22
C ARG A 192 0.07 -12.89 12.12
N GLU A 193 -1.09 -12.22 12.02
CA GLU A 193 -2.28 -12.59 12.77
C GLU A 193 -2.82 -13.95 12.29
N LEU A 194 -2.82 -14.19 10.98
CA LEU A 194 -3.20 -15.47 10.39
C LEU A 194 -2.16 -16.56 10.71
N GLN A 195 -0.87 -16.24 10.62
CA GLN A 195 0.20 -17.18 10.98
C GLN A 195 0.15 -17.59 12.45
N ALA A 196 -0.17 -16.66 13.35
CA ALA A 196 -0.35 -16.93 14.77
C ALA A 196 -1.65 -17.72 15.07
N ARG A 197 -2.47 -18.02 14.05
CA ARG A 197 -3.75 -18.73 14.16
C ARG A 197 -4.68 -18.10 15.20
N LEU A 198 -4.71 -16.78 15.25
CA LEU A 198 -5.63 -16.06 16.14
C LEU A 198 -7.08 -16.39 15.70
N PRO A 199 -8.00 -16.59 16.66
CA PRO A 199 -9.40 -16.85 16.32
C PRO A 199 -10.08 -15.63 15.70
N GLU A 200 -9.64 -14.42 16.08
CA GLU A 200 -10.10 -13.14 15.55
C GLU A 200 -8.90 -12.34 15.04
N VAL A 201 -9.11 -11.61 13.95
CA VAL A 201 -8.09 -10.82 13.25
C VAL A 201 -8.60 -9.42 12.97
N ALA A 202 -7.70 -8.45 12.89
CA ALA A 202 -8.02 -7.07 12.58
C ALA A 202 -8.21 -6.86 11.07
N LEU A 203 -9.45 -6.89 10.62
CA LEU A 203 -9.83 -6.60 9.23
C LEU A 203 -9.74 -5.09 8.97
N LYS A 204 -8.81 -4.69 8.13
CA LYS A 204 -8.62 -3.30 7.69
C LYS A 204 -9.41 -3.07 6.41
N THR A 205 -10.43 -2.22 6.48
CA THR A 205 -11.28 -1.85 5.34
C THR A 205 -10.94 -0.45 4.80
N ALA A 206 -11.65 0.00 3.79
CA ALA A 206 -11.54 1.36 3.25
C ALA A 206 -11.96 2.45 4.26
N THR A 207 -12.78 2.11 5.25
CA THR A 207 -13.36 3.07 6.20
C THR A 207 -12.99 2.82 7.66
N GLY A 208 -12.57 1.60 8.03
CA GLY A 208 -12.32 1.27 9.43
C GLY A 208 -11.39 0.09 9.65
N VAL A 209 -11.33 -0.34 10.90
CA VAL A 209 -10.74 -1.60 11.35
C VAL A 209 -11.78 -2.28 12.22
N GLU A 210 -12.03 -3.56 11.95
CA GLU A 210 -13.01 -4.39 12.64
C GLU A 210 -12.35 -5.70 13.08
N LEU A 211 -12.74 -6.24 14.23
CA LEU A 211 -12.39 -7.59 14.60
C LEU A 211 -13.37 -8.56 13.96
N VAL A 212 -12.82 -9.52 13.23
CA VAL A 212 -13.61 -10.56 12.56
C VAL A 212 -13.00 -11.93 12.82
N SER A 213 -13.82 -12.99 12.75
CA SER A 213 -13.29 -14.35 12.77
C SER A 213 -12.29 -14.58 11.63
N ALA A 214 -11.14 -15.18 11.92
CA ALA A 214 -10.15 -15.52 10.90
C ALA A 214 -10.73 -16.44 9.82
N ALA A 215 -11.64 -17.36 10.20
CA ALA A 215 -12.35 -18.22 9.26
C ALA A 215 -13.21 -17.40 8.30
N LEU A 216 -14.00 -16.45 8.81
CA LEU A 216 -14.81 -15.56 7.98
C LEU A 216 -13.97 -14.76 6.97
N PHE A 217 -12.79 -14.29 7.38
CA PHE A 217 -11.89 -13.57 6.47
C PHE A 217 -11.42 -14.47 5.31
N THR A 218 -11.04 -15.71 5.61
CA THR A 218 -10.50 -16.65 4.61
C THR A 218 -11.57 -17.28 3.71
N GLU A 219 -12.82 -17.38 4.19
CA GLU A 219 -13.95 -17.94 3.43
C GLU A 219 -14.59 -16.90 2.49
N ALA A 220 -14.69 -15.65 2.91
CA ALA A 220 -15.29 -14.57 2.12
C ALA A 220 -14.42 -14.08 0.95
N GLY A 221 -13.23 -14.60 0.79
CA GLY A 221 -12.32 -14.33 -0.35
C GLY A 221 -12.53 -15.26 -1.54
N ARG A 222 -13.64 -16.02 -1.53
CA ARG A 222 -13.99 -16.96 -2.62
C ARG A 222 -15.10 -16.43 -3.50
#